data_f3bef98ecac2fb509df1cbe88adf109f
#
_entry.id   f3bef98ecac2fb509df1cbe88adf109f
#
_cell.length_a   1.000
_cell.length_b   1.000
_cell.length_c   1.000
_cell.angle_alpha   90.00
_cell.angle_beta   90.00
_cell.angle_gamma   90.00
#
_symmetry.space_group_name_H-M   'P 1'
#
loop_
_entity.id
_entity.type
_entity.pdbx_description
1 polymer ?
#
loop_
_entity_poly.entity_id
_entity_poly.type
_entity_poly.pdbx_seq_one_letter_code
_entity_poly.pdbx_strand_id
1 'polypeptide(L)'
;MKFYILPVLILFSSLNLVSQSINWVTMDKALELQKNTPKNIMIDIYTTWCGPCKMLDKNTFTNKDLITFVNANYYAVKFNAEGNESVNYKNRLFENPNYDPAKAKRRNSAHQFSQYLGVRAYPTIVFLDDNAELIAPIPGYQTVQKIEIYLQLFKDQTYKDIN
;
A
#
# COMPACT_ATOMS: atom_id res chain seq x y z
N MET A 1 29.85 -48.56 -35.20
CA MET A 1 29.72 -47.09 -34.89
C MET A 1 28.79 -46.93 -33.67
N LYS A 2 29.35 -46.59 -32.48
CA LYS A 2 28.55 -46.36 -31.27
C LYS A 2 28.29 -44.86 -31.15
N PHE A 3 27.02 -44.47 -31.26
CA PHE A 3 26.60 -43.09 -31.04
C PHE A 3 26.43 -42.87 -29.53
N TYR A 4 27.28 -42.03 -28.93
CA TYR A 4 27.12 -41.54 -27.58
C TYR A 4 26.19 -40.32 -27.60
N ILE A 5 24.95 -40.47 -27.09
CA ILE A 5 24.04 -39.36 -26.88
C ILE A 5 24.43 -38.70 -25.56
N LEU A 6 25.02 -37.52 -25.63
CA LEU A 6 25.33 -36.70 -24.46
C LEU A 6 24.01 -36.09 -23.96
N PRO A 7 23.61 -36.23 -22.68
CA PRO A 7 22.43 -35.54 -22.16
C PRO A 7 22.73 -34.04 -22.01
N VAL A 8 22.00 -33.21 -22.76
CA VAL A 8 22.03 -31.74 -22.57
C VAL A 8 21.28 -31.42 -21.28
N LEU A 9 22.03 -31.07 -20.25
CA LEU A 9 21.47 -30.58 -18.98
C LEU A 9 20.96 -29.15 -19.18
N ILE A 10 19.66 -28.97 -19.39
CA ILE A 10 19.03 -27.64 -19.45
C ILE A 10 18.92 -27.10 -18.03
N LEU A 11 19.85 -26.22 -17.66
CA LEU A 11 19.72 -25.41 -16.43
C LEU A 11 18.54 -24.46 -16.60
N PHE A 12 17.41 -24.75 -15.95
CA PHE A 12 16.33 -23.81 -15.75
C PHE A 12 16.81 -22.72 -14.76
N SER A 13 17.33 -21.63 -15.30
CA SER A 13 17.56 -20.40 -14.55
C SER A 13 16.19 -19.80 -14.20
N SER A 14 15.77 -19.91 -12.94
CA SER A 14 14.58 -19.23 -12.44
C SER A 14 14.83 -17.71 -12.47
N LEU A 15 14.37 -17.05 -13.51
CA LEU A 15 14.27 -15.58 -13.57
C LEU A 15 13.30 -15.13 -12.49
N ASN A 16 13.84 -14.61 -11.37
CA ASN A 16 13.05 -13.89 -10.40
C ASN A 16 12.53 -12.60 -11.09
N LEU A 17 11.27 -12.61 -11.52
CA LEU A 17 10.56 -11.43 -11.99
C LEU A 17 10.38 -10.49 -10.81
N VAL A 18 11.30 -9.55 -10.64
CA VAL A 18 11.14 -8.45 -9.69
C VAL A 18 9.99 -7.59 -10.22
N SER A 19 8.94 -7.41 -9.44
CA SER A 19 7.82 -6.54 -9.78
C SER A 19 8.33 -5.12 -10.04
N GLN A 20 7.96 -4.52 -11.17
CA GLN A 20 8.37 -3.17 -11.56
C GLN A 20 7.51 -2.07 -10.90
N SER A 21 6.47 -2.45 -10.17
CA SER A 21 5.54 -1.55 -9.49
C SER A 21 5.09 -2.12 -8.15
N ILE A 22 4.60 -1.26 -7.26
CA ILE A 22 3.93 -1.70 -6.05
C ILE A 22 2.63 -2.42 -6.44
N ASN A 23 2.37 -3.56 -5.79
CA ASN A 23 1.17 -4.38 -6.00
C ASN A 23 -0.01 -3.79 -5.21
N TRP A 24 -0.59 -2.72 -5.74
CA TRP A 24 -1.73 -2.04 -5.12
C TRP A 24 -2.97 -2.92 -5.15
N VAL A 25 -3.65 -3.03 -4.02
CA VAL A 25 -4.95 -3.72 -3.88
C VAL A 25 -5.99 -2.83 -3.21
N THR A 26 -7.26 -3.23 -3.22
CA THR A 26 -8.30 -2.57 -2.42
C THR A 26 -8.14 -2.89 -0.93
N MET A 27 -8.76 -2.09 -0.06
CA MET A 27 -8.71 -2.34 1.39
C MET A 27 -9.33 -3.70 1.75
N ASP A 28 -10.48 -4.04 1.18
CA ASP A 28 -11.14 -5.32 1.42
C ASP A 28 -10.28 -6.50 0.97
N LYS A 29 -9.56 -6.35 -0.17
CA LYS A 29 -8.62 -7.38 -0.64
C LYS A 29 -7.40 -7.53 0.27
N ALA A 30 -6.86 -6.45 0.79
CA ALA A 30 -5.76 -6.49 1.75
C ALA A 30 -6.16 -7.24 3.03
N LEU A 31 -7.36 -6.94 3.56
CA LEU A 31 -7.91 -7.63 4.73
C LEU A 31 -8.19 -9.12 4.47
N GLU A 32 -8.67 -9.47 3.28
CA GLU A 32 -8.84 -10.87 2.87
C GLU A 32 -7.50 -11.63 2.84
N LEU A 33 -6.48 -11.03 2.22
CA LEU A 33 -5.14 -11.63 2.13
C LEU A 33 -4.49 -11.79 3.51
N GLN A 34 -4.69 -10.82 4.41
CA GLN A 34 -4.15 -10.82 5.76
C GLN A 34 -4.67 -11.98 6.62
N LYS A 35 -5.91 -12.45 6.38
CA LYS A 35 -6.48 -13.62 7.07
C LYS A 35 -5.68 -14.91 6.82
N ASN A 36 -5.10 -15.04 5.63
CA ASN A 36 -4.35 -16.24 5.23
C ASN A 36 -2.84 -16.10 5.47
N THR A 37 -2.32 -14.90 5.28
CA THR A 37 -0.90 -14.59 5.44
C THR A 37 -0.77 -13.24 6.16
N PRO A 38 -0.58 -13.23 7.48
CA PRO A 38 -0.46 -12.00 8.26
C PRO A 38 0.72 -11.14 7.76
N LYS A 39 0.42 -9.91 7.36
CA LYS A 39 1.38 -8.85 7.01
C LYS A 39 0.77 -7.51 7.39
N ASN A 40 1.61 -6.54 7.68
CA ASN A 40 1.17 -5.16 7.85
C ASN A 40 0.54 -4.60 6.57
N ILE A 41 -0.35 -3.63 6.71
CA ILE A 41 -0.97 -2.93 5.58
C ILE A 41 -0.40 -1.51 5.52
N MET A 42 0.04 -1.10 4.33
CA MET A 42 0.42 0.28 4.02
C MET A 42 -0.66 0.89 3.12
N ILE A 43 -1.29 1.97 3.55
CA ILE A 43 -2.36 2.63 2.79
C ILE A 43 -1.87 4.00 2.32
N ASP A 44 -1.73 4.19 1.01
CA ASP A 44 -1.55 5.52 0.41
C ASP A 44 -2.91 6.21 0.27
N ILE A 45 -3.15 7.20 1.12
CA ILE A 45 -4.39 7.97 1.09
C ILE A 45 -4.18 9.26 0.31
N TYR A 46 -4.84 9.32 -0.84
CA TYR A 46 -4.69 10.40 -1.81
C TYR A 46 -6.03 11.02 -2.22
N THR A 47 -5.98 12.10 -3.00
CA THR A 47 -7.12 12.61 -3.77
C THR A 47 -6.71 12.88 -5.22
N THR A 48 -7.66 12.90 -6.13
CA THR A 48 -7.41 13.05 -7.59
C THR A 48 -6.79 14.40 -7.96
N TRP A 49 -7.06 15.44 -7.17
CA TRP A 49 -6.56 16.81 -7.38
C TRP A 49 -5.26 17.12 -6.63
N CYS A 50 -4.77 16.22 -5.78
CA CYS A 50 -3.62 16.45 -4.90
C CYS A 50 -2.30 16.42 -5.68
N GLY A 51 -1.65 17.56 -5.82
CA GLY A 51 -0.33 17.68 -6.48
C GLY A 51 0.77 16.90 -5.77
N PRO A 52 0.96 17.05 -4.44
CA PRO A 52 1.95 16.29 -3.67
C PRO A 52 1.73 14.76 -3.72
N CYS A 53 0.48 14.28 -3.87
CA CYS A 53 0.21 12.85 -4.04
C CYS A 53 0.79 12.33 -5.36
N LYS A 54 0.62 13.09 -6.45
CA LYS A 54 1.22 12.76 -7.74
C LYS A 54 2.75 12.77 -7.70
N MET A 55 3.33 13.66 -6.89
CA MET A 55 4.78 13.66 -6.66
C MET A 55 5.23 12.41 -5.88
N LEU A 56 4.46 11.96 -4.89
CA LEU A 56 4.72 10.73 -4.15
C LEU A 56 4.70 9.52 -5.09
N ASP A 57 3.69 9.42 -5.94
CA ASP A 57 3.58 8.38 -6.97
C ASP A 57 4.80 8.36 -7.90
N LYS A 58 5.22 9.56 -8.39
CA LYS A 58 6.27 9.67 -9.38
C LYS A 58 7.68 9.49 -8.82
N ASN A 59 7.96 10.01 -7.62
CA ASN A 59 9.32 10.16 -7.12
C ASN A 59 9.67 9.13 -6.03
N THR A 60 8.66 8.62 -5.31
CA THR A 60 8.88 7.70 -4.19
C THR A 60 8.45 6.28 -4.56
N PHE A 61 7.23 6.09 -5.01
CA PHE A 61 6.69 4.76 -5.30
C PHE A 61 7.19 4.12 -6.61
N THR A 62 8.09 4.80 -7.33
CA THR A 62 8.82 4.25 -8.49
C THR A 62 10.23 3.75 -8.13
N ASN A 63 10.70 3.95 -6.89
CA ASN A 63 12.00 3.45 -6.46
C ASN A 63 11.97 1.91 -6.37
N LYS A 64 12.94 1.25 -7.03
CA LYS A 64 12.97 -0.21 -7.17
C LYS A 64 13.15 -0.95 -5.86
N ASP A 65 14.00 -0.43 -4.96
CA ASP A 65 14.28 -1.05 -3.67
C ASP A 65 13.05 -0.93 -2.76
N LEU A 66 12.41 0.24 -2.76
CA LEU A 66 11.14 0.48 -2.05
C LEU A 66 10.04 -0.45 -2.56
N ILE A 67 9.87 -0.60 -3.87
CA ILE A 67 8.89 -1.49 -4.49
C ILE A 67 9.11 -2.92 -4.01
N THR A 68 10.36 -3.39 -4.09
CA THR A 68 10.74 -4.74 -3.66
C THR A 68 10.42 -4.95 -2.19
N PHE A 69 10.79 -3.99 -1.34
CA PHE A 69 10.57 -4.06 0.10
C PHE A 69 9.07 -4.07 0.45
N VAL A 70 8.29 -3.16 -0.13
CA VAL A 70 6.85 -3.05 0.12
C VAL A 70 6.12 -4.32 -0.33
N ASN A 71 6.38 -4.80 -1.55
CA ASN A 71 5.73 -6.00 -2.07
C ASN A 71 6.05 -7.27 -1.25
N ALA A 72 7.26 -7.35 -0.68
CA ALA A 72 7.65 -8.48 0.17
C ALA A 72 6.98 -8.45 1.54
N ASN A 73 6.83 -7.27 2.16
CA ASN A 73 6.56 -7.15 3.59
C ASN A 73 5.18 -6.56 3.91
N TYR A 74 4.49 -5.93 2.95
CA TYR A 74 3.22 -5.23 3.16
C TYR A 74 2.16 -5.66 2.15
N TYR A 75 0.90 -5.51 2.52
CA TYR A 75 -0.19 -5.34 1.58
C TYR A 75 -0.36 -3.85 1.33
N ALA A 76 -0.11 -3.43 0.09
CA ALA A 76 -0.18 -2.02 -0.28
C ALA A 76 -1.59 -1.68 -0.79
N VAL A 77 -2.22 -0.70 -0.17
CA VAL A 77 -3.55 -0.21 -0.53
C VAL A 77 -3.44 1.22 -1.05
N LYS A 78 -4.11 1.51 -2.16
CA LYS A 78 -4.23 2.86 -2.68
C LYS A 78 -5.68 3.32 -2.54
N PHE A 79 -5.93 4.30 -1.65
CA PHE A 79 -7.26 4.69 -1.26
C PHE A 79 -7.54 6.17 -1.58
N ASN A 80 -8.58 6.42 -2.38
CA ASN A 80 -9.03 7.79 -2.66
C ASN A 80 -9.88 8.30 -1.48
N ALA A 81 -9.35 9.25 -0.72
CA ALA A 81 -10.02 9.85 0.43
C ALA A 81 -11.32 10.62 0.10
N GLU A 82 -11.55 10.90 -1.16
CA GLU A 82 -12.75 11.58 -1.67
C GLU A 82 -13.45 10.72 -2.76
N GLY A 83 -13.18 9.41 -2.78
CA GLY A 83 -13.82 8.43 -3.67
C GLY A 83 -15.17 7.94 -3.15
N ASN A 84 -15.75 6.98 -3.88
CA ASN A 84 -17.03 6.34 -3.53
C ASN A 84 -16.92 4.82 -3.31
N GLU A 85 -15.70 4.30 -3.14
CA GLU A 85 -15.44 2.90 -2.84
C GLU A 85 -15.98 2.58 -1.43
N SER A 86 -16.73 1.48 -1.27
CA SER A 86 -17.13 1.01 0.05
C SER A 86 -16.01 0.21 0.70
N VAL A 87 -15.82 0.33 2.01
CA VAL A 87 -14.80 -0.38 2.78
C VAL A 87 -15.43 -1.07 3.98
N ASN A 88 -15.25 -2.39 4.08
CA ASN A 88 -15.61 -3.17 5.26
C ASN A 88 -14.39 -3.33 6.18
N TYR A 89 -14.36 -2.59 7.29
CA TYR A 89 -13.25 -2.65 8.23
C TYR A 89 -13.78 -2.79 9.66
N LYS A 90 -13.29 -3.80 10.40
CA LYS A 90 -13.70 -4.12 11.77
C LYS A 90 -15.23 -4.26 11.93
N ASN A 91 -15.87 -5.00 11.03
CA ASN A 91 -17.31 -5.22 10.97
C ASN A 91 -18.15 -3.96 10.81
N ARG A 92 -17.55 -2.88 10.32
CA ARG A 92 -18.22 -1.63 10.01
C ARG A 92 -18.06 -1.30 8.52
N LEU A 93 -19.17 -0.95 7.89
CA LEU A 93 -19.19 -0.42 6.53
C LEU A 93 -18.90 1.08 6.56
N PHE A 94 -17.92 1.50 5.79
CA PHE A 94 -17.56 2.90 5.56
C PHE A 94 -17.86 3.25 4.11
N GLU A 95 -18.52 4.38 3.89
CA GLU A 95 -18.94 4.88 2.59
C GLU A 95 -18.65 6.38 2.46
N ASN A 96 -18.97 6.93 1.30
CA ASN A 96 -18.99 8.36 1.08
C ASN A 96 -20.39 8.80 0.60
N PRO A 97 -21.39 8.92 1.49
CA PRO A 97 -22.78 9.19 1.11
C PRO A 97 -22.98 10.54 0.42
N ASN A 98 -22.04 11.48 0.58
CA ASN A 98 -22.09 12.80 -0.03
C ASN A 98 -21.18 12.93 -1.27
N TYR A 99 -20.73 11.79 -1.83
CA TYR A 99 -19.93 11.79 -3.05
C TYR A 99 -20.72 12.35 -4.24
N ASP A 100 -20.12 13.31 -4.93
CA ASP A 100 -20.67 13.92 -6.14
C ASP A 100 -19.88 13.43 -7.37
N PRO A 101 -20.44 12.60 -8.25
CA PRO A 101 -19.76 12.12 -9.46
C PRO A 101 -19.28 13.26 -10.37
N ALA A 102 -19.97 14.41 -10.40
CA ALA A 102 -19.56 15.57 -11.21
C ALA A 102 -18.24 16.21 -10.69
N LYS A 103 -17.85 15.89 -9.45
CA LYS A 103 -16.62 16.36 -8.81
C LYS A 103 -15.53 15.30 -8.71
N ALA A 104 -15.63 14.16 -9.43
CA ALA A 104 -14.67 13.06 -9.34
C ALA A 104 -13.20 13.45 -9.59
N LYS A 105 -12.93 14.51 -10.36
CA LYS A 105 -11.58 15.01 -10.68
C LYS A 105 -11.17 16.27 -9.92
N ARG A 106 -11.98 16.73 -8.96
CA ARG A 106 -11.75 17.92 -8.13
C ARG A 106 -12.16 17.63 -6.70
N ARG A 107 -12.14 18.64 -5.82
CA ARG A 107 -12.53 18.47 -4.41
C ARG A 107 -13.95 17.93 -4.27
N ASN A 108 -14.08 16.85 -3.48
CA ASN A 108 -15.32 16.16 -3.17
C ASN A 108 -15.48 16.01 -1.65
N SER A 109 -16.55 15.37 -1.21
CA SER A 109 -16.73 15.02 0.20
C SER A 109 -15.68 14.01 0.66
N ALA A 110 -15.24 14.16 1.91
CA ALA A 110 -14.30 13.23 2.51
C ALA A 110 -14.99 11.90 2.85
N HIS A 111 -14.34 10.80 2.49
CA HIS A 111 -14.79 9.46 2.77
C HIS A 111 -14.75 9.15 4.28
N GLN A 112 -15.76 8.48 4.81
CA GLN A 112 -15.84 8.11 6.23
C GLN A 112 -14.64 7.29 6.72
N PHE A 113 -14.07 6.42 5.87
CA PHE A 113 -12.91 5.61 6.24
C PHE A 113 -11.65 6.46 6.44
N SER A 114 -11.38 7.43 5.57
CA SER A 114 -10.26 8.34 5.75
C SER A 114 -10.38 9.20 7.01
N GLN A 115 -11.60 9.62 7.35
CA GLN A 115 -11.88 10.33 8.59
C GLN A 115 -11.65 9.44 9.83
N TYR A 116 -12.11 8.19 9.78
CA TYR A 116 -11.90 7.20 10.84
C TYR A 116 -10.41 6.93 11.11
N LEU A 117 -9.59 6.88 10.05
CA LEU A 117 -8.13 6.72 10.16
C LEU A 117 -7.40 7.99 10.62
N GLY A 118 -8.11 9.07 10.93
CA GLY A 118 -7.53 10.32 11.41
C GLY A 118 -6.80 11.15 10.35
N VAL A 119 -7.11 10.94 9.06
CA VAL A 119 -6.48 11.67 7.95
C VAL A 119 -6.96 13.11 7.91
N ARG A 120 -6.02 14.06 7.94
CA ARG A 120 -6.28 15.51 7.97
C ARG A 120 -5.59 16.28 6.84
N ALA A 121 -4.73 15.62 6.08
CA ALA A 121 -3.97 16.22 4.97
C ALA A 121 -3.70 15.17 3.89
N TYR A 122 -3.33 15.60 2.69
CA TYR A 122 -2.99 14.72 1.57
C TYR A 122 -1.62 15.09 0.98
N PRO A 123 -0.79 14.05 0.64
CA PRO A 123 -1.00 12.64 0.94
C PRO A 123 -0.88 12.33 2.43
N THR A 124 -1.43 11.21 2.86
CA THR A 124 -1.11 10.58 4.16
C THR A 124 -0.88 9.10 3.92
N ILE A 125 0.24 8.56 4.41
CA ILE A 125 0.48 7.12 4.41
C ILE A 125 0.04 6.59 5.77
N VAL A 126 -0.93 5.67 5.78
CA VAL A 126 -1.42 5.04 7.01
C VAL A 126 -0.87 3.64 7.11
N PHE A 127 -0.41 3.26 8.29
CA PHE A 127 0.05 1.91 8.59
C PHE A 127 -0.90 1.21 9.55
N LEU A 128 -1.25 -0.04 9.20
CA LEU A 128 -1.95 -0.96 10.07
C LEU A 128 -1.02 -2.16 10.33
N ASP A 129 -1.13 -2.76 11.51
CA ASP A 129 -0.37 -3.96 11.85
C ASP A 129 -0.95 -5.23 11.19
N ASP A 130 -0.36 -6.37 11.50
CA ASP A 130 -0.75 -7.69 10.99
C ASP A 130 -2.10 -8.20 11.51
N ASN A 131 -2.73 -7.48 12.44
CA ASN A 131 -4.10 -7.68 12.92
C ASN A 131 -5.07 -6.58 12.41
N ALA A 132 -4.63 -5.78 11.44
CA ALA A 132 -5.33 -4.61 10.95
C ALA A 132 -5.61 -3.54 12.02
N GLU A 133 -4.81 -3.46 13.10
CA GLU A 133 -4.88 -2.38 14.06
C GLU A 133 -4.11 -1.15 13.57
N LEU A 134 -4.65 0.04 13.84
CA LEU A 134 -4.00 1.29 13.43
C LEU A 134 -2.69 1.49 14.18
N ILE A 135 -1.58 1.59 13.43
CA ILE A 135 -0.27 1.97 13.98
C ILE A 135 -0.15 3.50 13.98
N ALA A 136 -0.11 4.10 12.79
CA ALA A 136 0.08 5.54 12.66
C ALA A 136 -0.36 6.08 11.29
N PRO A 137 -0.95 7.28 11.22
CA PRO A 137 -1.02 8.10 10.02
C PRO A 137 0.23 8.98 9.91
N ILE A 138 0.93 8.93 8.78
CA ILE A 138 2.12 9.73 8.46
C ILE A 138 1.74 10.76 7.40
N PRO A 139 1.43 12.01 7.77
CA PRO A 139 0.95 13.02 6.85
C PRO A 139 2.08 13.63 6.01
N GLY A 140 1.71 14.09 4.82
CA GLY A 140 2.55 14.83 3.91
C GLY A 140 3.39 13.96 2.98
N TYR A 141 4.08 14.64 2.06
CA TYR A 141 4.99 14.01 1.10
C TYR A 141 6.17 13.34 1.81
N GLN A 142 6.41 12.06 1.51
CA GLN A 142 7.53 11.30 2.02
C GLN A 142 8.54 11.00 0.90
N THR A 143 9.82 11.36 1.10
CA THR A 143 10.89 10.86 0.23
C THR A 143 11.13 9.37 0.46
N VAL A 144 11.86 8.72 -0.46
CA VAL A 144 12.25 7.30 -0.29
C VAL A 144 12.90 7.08 1.07
N GLN A 145 13.90 7.89 1.42
CA GLN A 145 14.65 7.76 2.69
C GLN A 145 13.75 7.91 3.93
N LYS A 146 12.76 8.82 3.87
CA LYS A 146 11.85 9.02 5.00
C LYS A 146 10.88 7.87 5.17
N ILE A 147 10.28 7.39 4.07
CA ILE A 147 9.30 6.31 4.16
C ILE A 147 9.94 4.98 4.55
N GLU A 148 11.18 4.71 4.12
CA GLU A 148 11.95 3.53 4.49
C GLU A 148 12.12 3.39 6.01
N ILE A 149 12.33 4.49 6.73
CA ILE A 149 12.42 4.47 8.20
C ILE A 149 11.14 3.93 8.82
N TYR A 150 9.98 4.43 8.39
CA TYR A 150 8.69 3.96 8.89
C TYR A 150 8.39 2.52 8.49
N LEU A 151 8.73 2.15 7.25
CA LEU A 151 8.54 0.79 6.76
C LEU A 151 9.34 -0.22 7.58
N GLN A 152 10.61 0.07 7.90
CA GLN A 152 11.42 -0.80 8.75
C GLN A 152 10.87 -0.85 10.18
N LEU A 153 10.63 0.31 10.79
CA LEU A 153 10.14 0.45 12.16
C LEU A 153 8.85 -0.35 12.39
N PHE A 154 7.91 -0.27 11.46
CA PHE A 154 6.61 -0.92 11.62
C PHE A 154 6.64 -2.40 11.23
N LYS A 155 7.44 -2.79 10.22
CA LYS A 155 7.63 -4.20 9.86
C LYS A 155 8.16 -5.03 11.03
N ASP A 156 9.19 -4.53 11.70
CA ASP A 156 9.87 -5.24 12.78
C ASP A 156 9.17 -5.07 14.14
N GLN A 157 8.03 -4.34 14.16
CA GLN A 157 7.23 -4.01 15.34
C GLN A 157 8.02 -3.33 16.47
N THR A 158 9.20 -2.79 16.16
CA THR A 158 10.09 -2.15 17.16
C THR A 158 9.48 -0.88 17.76
N TYR A 159 8.44 -0.32 17.13
CA TYR A 159 7.67 0.78 17.71
C TYR A 159 6.95 0.40 19.02
N LYS A 160 6.72 -0.90 19.27
CA LYS A 160 6.08 -1.39 20.50
C LYS A 160 7.00 -1.30 21.72
N ASP A 161 8.32 -1.22 21.49
CA ASP A 161 9.35 -1.17 22.54
C ASP A 161 9.72 0.28 22.92
N ILE A 162 9.12 1.29 22.27
CA ILE A 162 9.45 2.71 22.45
C ILE A 162 8.55 3.39 23.52
N ASN A 163 7.74 2.65 24.26
CA ASN A 163 6.87 3.17 25.33
C ASN A 163 7.55 3.16 26.70
#